data_308a6c904ef8f4860c2ffccfec5d245a
#
_entry.id   308a6c904ef8f4860c2ffccfec5d245a
#
_cell.length_a   1.000
_cell.length_b   1.000
_cell.length_c   1.000
_cell.angle_alpha   90.00
_cell.angle_beta   90.00
_cell.angle_gamma   90.00
#
_symmetry.space_group_name_H-M   'P 1'
#
loop_
_entity.id
_entity.type
_entity.pdbx_description
1 polymer ?
#
loop_
_entity_poly.entity_id
_entity_poly.type
_entity_poly.pdbx_seq_one_letter_code
_entity_poly.pdbx_strand_id
1 'polypeptide(L)'
;AGICGKRLDDAAPIVDGVLPMGIRLHAVIPPLSGGGTLISLRIPARNGLSIEQMRAMGSIDNTSYQVLMRALDMRCNILISGATGSGKTTLLAALLGTLPHSQRLICIEEMSELNPQHPHAVHLQARQANAQGRGEVTLSELVRAAMRMRPDRIVLGECRGIEEIGRASCRERVFRA
;
A
#
# COMPACT_ATOMS: atom_id res chain seq x y z
N ALA A 1 0.09 8.60 21.92
CA ALA A 1 -0.09 9.86 21.19
C ALA A 1 1.24 10.55 20.93
N GLY A 2 2.09 10.76 21.93
CA GLY A 2 3.39 11.44 21.77
C GLY A 2 4.31 10.83 20.70
N ILE A 3 4.35 9.49 20.58
CA ILE A 3 5.21 8.78 19.61
C ILE A 3 4.77 9.05 18.16
N CYS A 4 3.47 9.30 17.91
CA CYS A 4 2.94 9.60 16.58
C CYS A 4 2.90 11.11 16.29
N GLY A 5 3.36 11.97 17.20
CA GLY A 5 3.29 13.42 17.06
C GLY A 5 1.86 13.99 17.04
N LYS A 6 0.86 13.23 17.50
CA LYS A 6 -0.56 13.62 17.50
C LYS A 6 -1.08 13.77 18.93
N ARG A 7 -2.04 14.67 19.08
CA ARG A 7 -2.73 14.87 20.37
C ARG A 7 -3.79 13.78 20.57
N LEU A 8 -4.00 13.39 21.82
CA LEU A 8 -5.11 12.56 22.26
C LEU A 8 -5.54 13.07 23.63
N ASP A 9 -6.56 13.88 23.64
CA ASP A 9 -7.14 14.54 24.83
C ASP A 9 -8.63 14.84 24.60
N ASP A 10 -9.29 15.49 25.55
CA ASP A 10 -10.72 15.81 25.46
C ASP A 10 -11.08 16.66 24.23
N ALA A 11 -10.15 17.46 23.71
CA ALA A 11 -10.35 18.25 22.51
C ALA A 11 -10.12 17.45 21.21
N ALA A 12 -9.38 16.34 21.30
CA ALA A 12 -9.11 15.42 20.20
C ALA A 12 -9.18 13.97 20.72
N PRO A 13 -10.41 13.46 20.97
CA PRO A 13 -10.60 12.17 21.67
C PRO A 13 -10.38 10.95 20.78
N ILE A 14 -10.08 11.14 19.49
CA ILE A 14 -9.77 10.09 18.52
C ILE A 14 -8.41 10.39 17.91
N VAL A 15 -7.56 9.36 17.78
CA VAL A 15 -6.29 9.48 17.09
C VAL A 15 -6.03 8.29 16.18
N ASP A 16 -5.60 8.59 14.96
CA ASP A 16 -4.98 7.65 14.04
C ASP A 16 -3.50 7.99 13.89
N GLY A 17 -2.64 7.01 14.03
CA GLY A 17 -1.20 7.22 13.94
C GLY A 17 -0.47 6.01 13.38
N VAL A 18 0.79 6.24 13.00
CA VAL A 18 1.70 5.17 12.61
C VAL A 18 2.86 5.15 13.60
N LEU A 19 3.06 4.01 14.23
CA LEU A 19 4.17 3.73 15.12
C LEU A 19 5.39 3.25 14.30
N PRO A 20 6.59 3.18 14.89
CA PRO A 20 7.73 2.55 14.28
C PRO A 20 7.38 1.16 13.71
N MET A 21 8.04 0.76 12.63
CA MET A 21 7.81 -0.50 11.90
C MET A 21 6.45 -0.57 11.16
N GLY A 22 5.80 0.57 10.91
CA GLY A 22 4.55 0.63 10.17
C GLY A 22 3.32 0.15 10.92
N ILE A 23 3.40 -0.04 12.24
CA ILE A 23 2.25 -0.45 13.06
C ILE A 23 1.24 0.69 13.09
N ARG A 24 0.00 0.43 12.65
CA ARG A 24 -1.08 1.39 12.73
C ARG A 24 -1.71 1.38 14.11
N LEU A 25 -1.84 2.55 14.69
CA LEU A 25 -2.53 2.79 15.95
C LEU A 25 -3.82 3.55 15.69
N HIS A 26 -4.93 3.04 16.18
CA HIS A 26 -6.17 3.80 16.35
C HIS A 26 -6.54 3.79 17.83
N ALA A 27 -6.78 4.96 18.40
CA ALA A 27 -7.18 5.06 19.80
C ALA A 27 -8.34 6.04 19.98
N VAL A 28 -9.25 5.68 20.90
CA VAL A 28 -10.43 6.46 21.28
C VAL A 28 -10.48 6.53 22.81
N ILE A 29 -10.66 7.74 23.34
CA ILE A 29 -10.79 7.95 24.80
C ILE A 29 -12.22 8.28 25.20
N PRO A 30 -12.59 8.13 26.50
CA PRO A 30 -13.85 8.63 27.03
C PRO A 30 -14.03 10.13 26.74
N PRO A 31 -15.29 10.62 26.58
CA PRO A 31 -16.56 9.89 26.78
C PRO A 31 -17.01 9.11 25.52
N LEU A 32 -16.27 9.14 24.41
CA LEU A 32 -16.66 8.42 23.18
C LEU A 32 -16.59 6.90 23.34
N SER A 33 -15.72 6.42 24.21
CA SER A 33 -15.61 5.01 24.59
C SER A 33 -16.20 4.80 25.97
N GLY A 34 -17.34 4.12 26.07
CA GLY A 34 -18.09 3.95 27.33
C GLY A 34 -17.40 3.07 28.40
N GLY A 35 -16.37 2.34 28.08
CA GLY A 35 -15.68 1.40 28.97
C GLY A 35 -14.21 1.72 29.27
N GLY A 36 -13.73 2.93 28.93
CA GLY A 36 -12.34 3.32 29.07
C GLY A 36 -11.66 3.55 27.71
N THR A 37 -10.35 3.78 27.72
CA THR A 37 -9.59 4.00 26.47
C THR A 37 -9.54 2.74 25.62
N LEU A 38 -9.99 2.82 24.36
CA LEU A 38 -9.89 1.76 23.37
C LEU A 38 -8.64 1.97 22.51
N ILE A 39 -7.88 0.91 22.32
CA ILE A 39 -6.67 0.93 21.47
C ILE A 39 -6.77 -0.24 20.48
N SER A 40 -6.66 0.07 19.20
CA SER A 40 -6.54 -0.91 18.12
C SER A 40 -5.16 -0.79 17.47
N LEU A 41 -4.46 -1.91 17.37
CA LEU A 41 -3.16 -2.00 16.70
C LEU A 41 -3.26 -2.94 15.51
N ARG A 42 -2.89 -2.43 14.33
CA ARG A 42 -2.73 -3.25 13.13
C ARG A 42 -1.23 -3.40 12.83
N ILE A 43 -0.73 -4.61 13.07
CA ILE A 43 0.68 -4.95 12.88
C ILE A 43 0.84 -5.52 11.47
N PRO A 44 1.64 -4.89 10.59
CA PRO A 44 1.89 -5.43 9.26
C PRO A 44 2.68 -6.75 9.35
N ALA A 45 2.37 -7.69 8.46
CA ALA A 45 3.17 -8.91 8.35
C ALA A 45 4.59 -8.58 7.90
N ARG A 46 5.60 -9.04 8.65
CA ARG A 46 7.02 -8.76 8.37
C ARG A 46 7.53 -9.52 7.15
N ASN A 47 7.05 -10.74 6.93
CA ASN A 47 7.45 -11.59 5.82
C ASN A 47 6.24 -11.79 4.92
N GLY A 48 6.30 -11.23 3.71
CA GLY A 48 5.33 -11.53 2.66
C GLY A 48 5.46 -12.97 2.19
N LEU A 49 4.36 -13.57 1.75
CA LEU A 49 4.38 -14.85 1.05
C LEU A 49 4.97 -14.66 -0.34
N SER A 50 5.81 -15.59 -0.80
CA SER A 50 6.18 -15.63 -2.21
C SER A 50 5.05 -16.23 -3.05
N ILE A 51 5.06 -15.98 -4.35
CA ILE A 51 4.04 -16.52 -5.25
C ILE A 51 4.10 -18.05 -5.29
N GLU A 52 5.30 -18.65 -5.14
CA GLU A 52 5.50 -20.09 -5.06
C GLU A 52 4.89 -20.65 -3.78
N GLN A 53 5.04 -19.97 -2.65
CA GLN A 53 4.41 -20.35 -1.39
C GLN A 53 2.88 -20.28 -1.50
N MET A 54 2.34 -19.23 -2.12
CA MET A 54 0.90 -19.12 -2.35
C MET A 54 0.37 -20.25 -3.23
N ARG A 55 1.13 -20.68 -4.24
CA ARG A 55 0.80 -21.82 -5.07
C ARG A 55 0.86 -23.13 -4.27
N ALA A 56 1.92 -23.34 -3.49
CA ALA A 56 2.08 -24.54 -2.66
C ALA A 56 0.95 -24.69 -1.62
N MET A 57 0.43 -23.57 -1.10
CA MET A 57 -0.69 -23.54 -0.16
C MET A 57 -2.07 -23.67 -0.85
N GLY A 58 -2.11 -23.78 -2.19
CA GLY A 58 -3.36 -23.87 -2.95
C GLY A 58 -4.13 -22.54 -3.06
N SER A 59 -3.54 -21.39 -2.68
CA SER A 59 -4.16 -20.07 -2.84
C SER A 59 -4.22 -19.64 -4.29
N ILE A 60 -3.34 -20.17 -5.14
CA ILE A 60 -3.27 -19.94 -6.59
C ILE A 60 -3.06 -21.29 -7.26
N ASP A 61 -3.90 -21.61 -8.24
CA ASP A 61 -3.72 -22.81 -9.07
C ASP A 61 -2.60 -22.62 -10.11
N ASN A 62 -2.14 -23.71 -10.71
CA ASN A 62 -1.06 -23.68 -11.70
C ASN A 62 -1.39 -22.85 -12.94
N THR A 63 -2.64 -22.86 -13.39
CA THR A 63 -3.07 -22.11 -14.58
C THR A 63 -3.03 -20.62 -14.30
N SER A 64 -3.61 -20.18 -13.19
CA SER A 64 -3.57 -18.78 -12.73
C SER A 64 -2.13 -18.31 -12.49
N TYR A 65 -1.27 -19.13 -11.90
CA TYR A 65 0.14 -18.84 -11.75
C TYR A 65 0.82 -18.55 -13.09
N GLN A 66 0.65 -19.45 -14.07
CA GLN A 66 1.26 -19.27 -15.41
C GLN A 66 0.75 -18.02 -16.12
N VAL A 67 -0.55 -17.72 -16.02
CA VAL A 67 -1.15 -16.52 -16.61
C VAL A 67 -0.56 -15.25 -15.95
N LEU A 68 -0.45 -15.24 -14.64
CA LEU A 68 0.11 -14.09 -13.90
C LEU A 68 1.59 -13.86 -14.27
N MET A 69 2.40 -14.92 -14.28
CA MET A 69 3.82 -14.81 -14.65
C MET A 69 3.99 -14.31 -16.08
N ARG A 70 3.20 -14.85 -17.03
CA ARG A 70 3.22 -14.37 -18.41
C ARG A 70 2.79 -12.92 -18.56
N ALA A 71 1.77 -12.48 -17.81
CA ALA A 71 1.34 -11.08 -17.79
C ALA A 71 2.45 -10.15 -17.26
N LEU A 72 3.19 -10.60 -16.25
CA LEU A 72 4.36 -9.86 -15.73
C LEU A 72 5.48 -9.73 -16.78
N ASP A 73 5.82 -10.84 -17.47
CA ASP A 73 6.87 -10.88 -18.50
C ASP A 73 6.49 -10.00 -19.70
N MET A 74 5.23 -10.06 -20.12
CA MET A 74 4.67 -9.21 -21.19
C MET A 74 4.49 -7.76 -20.73
N ARG A 75 4.76 -7.48 -19.49
CA ARG A 75 4.62 -6.16 -18.85
C ARG A 75 3.18 -5.62 -18.98
N CYS A 76 2.19 -6.45 -18.88
CA CYS A 76 0.79 -6.04 -18.85
C CYS A 76 0.48 -5.16 -17.64
N ASN A 77 -0.50 -4.28 -17.80
CA ASN A 77 -1.12 -3.63 -16.64
C ASN A 77 -2.01 -4.65 -15.93
N ILE A 78 -1.86 -4.74 -14.60
CA ILE A 78 -2.61 -5.69 -13.77
C ILE A 78 -3.44 -4.91 -12.78
N LEU A 79 -4.74 -5.20 -12.72
CA LEU A 79 -5.65 -4.71 -11.71
C LEU A 79 -6.07 -5.87 -10.82
N ILE A 80 -5.81 -5.75 -9.51
CA ILE A 80 -6.21 -6.74 -8.51
C ILE A 80 -7.41 -6.19 -7.73
N SER A 81 -8.55 -6.84 -7.83
CA SER A 81 -9.78 -6.47 -7.13
C SER A 81 -10.29 -7.60 -6.24
N GLY A 82 -11.09 -7.28 -5.25
CA GLY A 82 -11.68 -8.26 -4.33
C GLY A 82 -12.08 -7.63 -2.99
N ALA A 83 -12.74 -8.39 -2.13
CA ALA A 83 -13.20 -7.94 -0.82
C ALA A 83 -12.03 -7.61 0.13
N THR A 84 -12.29 -6.85 1.18
CA THR A 84 -11.33 -6.63 2.27
C THR A 84 -10.89 -7.97 2.87
N GLY A 85 -9.60 -8.13 3.12
CA GLY A 85 -9.05 -9.38 3.65
C GLY A 85 -8.89 -10.53 2.65
N SER A 86 -9.22 -10.33 1.35
CA SER A 86 -9.10 -11.38 0.32
C SER A 86 -7.67 -11.67 -0.13
N GLY A 87 -6.66 -10.99 0.42
CA GLY A 87 -5.25 -11.23 0.08
C GLY A 87 -4.71 -10.40 -1.08
N LYS A 88 -5.42 -9.34 -1.56
CA LYS A 88 -4.99 -8.48 -2.67
C LYS A 88 -3.56 -7.96 -2.50
N THR A 89 -3.29 -7.32 -1.36
CA THR A 89 -1.97 -6.74 -1.05
C THR A 89 -0.90 -7.83 -0.95
N THR A 90 -1.25 -9.00 -0.42
CA THR A 90 -0.35 -10.16 -0.34
C THR A 90 0.01 -10.67 -1.73
N LEU A 91 -0.98 -10.84 -2.60
CA LEU A 91 -0.77 -11.26 -3.99
C LEU A 91 0.08 -10.24 -4.75
N LEU A 92 -0.24 -8.95 -4.61
CA LEU A 92 0.52 -7.88 -5.25
C LEU A 92 1.99 -7.89 -4.79
N ALA A 93 2.24 -7.96 -3.48
CA ALA A 93 3.60 -8.02 -2.93
C ALA A 93 4.36 -9.27 -3.44
N ALA A 94 3.69 -10.43 -3.49
CA ALA A 94 4.26 -11.67 -4.00
C ALA A 94 4.65 -11.55 -5.50
N LEU A 95 3.79 -10.97 -6.34
CA LEU A 95 4.07 -10.74 -7.76
C LEU A 95 5.26 -9.78 -7.95
N LEU A 96 5.31 -8.71 -7.18
CA LEU A 96 6.41 -7.74 -7.26
C LEU A 96 7.75 -8.35 -6.83
N GLY A 97 7.74 -9.29 -5.89
CA GLY A 97 8.93 -10.02 -5.45
C GLY A 97 9.53 -10.94 -6.54
N THR A 98 8.77 -11.30 -7.58
CA THR A 98 9.28 -12.12 -8.71
C THR A 98 9.96 -11.29 -9.80
N LEU A 99 9.86 -9.97 -9.73
CA LEU A 99 10.41 -9.11 -10.78
C LEU A 99 11.95 -9.06 -10.72
N PRO A 100 12.62 -8.90 -11.87
CA PRO A 100 14.06 -8.77 -11.91
C PRO A 100 14.57 -7.64 -11.01
N HIS A 101 15.59 -7.91 -10.21
CA HIS A 101 16.16 -6.95 -9.25
C HIS A 101 16.69 -5.66 -9.91
N SER A 102 16.95 -5.68 -11.22
CA SER A 102 17.36 -4.51 -12.00
C SER A 102 16.20 -3.55 -12.26
N GLN A 103 14.95 -3.98 -12.16
CA GLN A 103 13.79 -3.12 -12.37
C GLN A 103 13.57 -2.22 -11.15
N ARG A 104 13.31 -0.94 -11.42
CA ARG A 104 12.98 0.04 -10.40
C ARG A 104 11.46 0.10 -10.20
N LEU A 105 11.01 -0.25 -9.00
CA LEU A 105 9.61 -0.21 -8.61
C LEU A 105 9.35 1.06 -7.80
N ILE A 106 8.30 1.80 -8.14
CA ILE A 106 7.82 2.92 -7.31
C ILE A 106 6.44 2.55 -6.77
N CYS A 107 6.38 2.26 -5.48
CA CYS A 107 5.14 1.94 -4.77
C CYS A 107 4.55 3.23 -4.19
N ILE A 108 3.31 3.52 -4.51
CA ILE A 108 2.60 4.74 -4.09
C ILE A 108 1.35 4.32 -3.33
N GLU A 109 1.22 4.77 -2.09
CA GLU A 109 0.17 4.34 -1.17
C GLU A 109 -0.33 5.51 -0.31
N GLU A 110 -1.59 5.48 0.10
CA GLU A 110 -2.07 6.38 1.16
C GLU A 110 -1.39 6.06 2.49
N MET A 111 -1.25 4.77 2.77
CA MET A 111 -0.54 4.27 3.95
C MET A 111 0.30 3.07 3.54
N SER A 112 1.56 3.07 3.91
CA SER A 112 2.51 2.01 3.53
C SER A 112 2.09 0.67 4.12
N GLU A 113 1.54 -0.20 3.28
CA GLU A 113 1.17 -1.59 3.60
C GLU A 113 1.91 -2.60 2.75
N LEU A 114 2.29 -2.17 1.54
CA LEU A 114 2.95 -3.01 0.57
C LEU A 114 4.42 -3.19 0.96
N ASN A 115 4.84 -4.42 1.10
CA ASN A 115 6.23 -4.75 1.41
C ASN A 115 6.73 -5.86 0.47
N PRO A 116 6.99 -5.52 -0.81
CA PRO A 116 7.53 -6.49 -1.76
C PRO A 116 8.96 -6.87 -1.36
N GLN A 117 9.29 -8.15 -1.46
CA GLN A 117 10.65 -8.64 -1.26
C GLN A 117 11.51 -8.31 -2.51
N HIS A 118 11.73 -7.02 -2.73
CA HIS A 118 12.43 -6.50 -3.92
C HIS A 118 13.44 -5.41 -3.53
N PRO A 119 14.73 -5.55 -3.87
CA PRO A 119 15.79 -4.66 -3.39
C PRO A 119 15.70 -3.24 -3.98
N HIS A 120 15.03 -3.06 -5.11
CA HIS A 120 14.92 -1.77 -5.79
C HIS A 120 13.46 -1.24 -5.77
N ALA A 121 12.77 -1.44 -4.63
CA ALA A 121 11.46 -0.85 -4.37
C ALA A 121 11.62 0.48 -3.63
N VAL A 122 11.03 1.54 -4.18
CA VAL A 122 10.95 2.87 -3.58
C VAL A 122 9.50 3.10 -3.14
N HIS A 123 9.30 3.52 -1.90
CA HIS A 123 7.98 3.76 -1.34
C HIS A 123 7.71 5.26 -1.23
N LEU A 124 6.60 5.70 -1.79
CA LEU A 124 6.05 7.04 -1.67
C LEU A 124 4.71 6.94 -0.94
N GLN A 125 4.56 7.74 0.11
CA GLN A 125 3.35 7.75 0.91
C GLN A 125 2.68 9.12 0.83
N ALA A 126 1.35 9.12 0.64
CA ALA A 126 0.55 10.31 0.72
C ALA A 126 0.60 10.91 2.13
N ARG A 127 0.45 12.21 2.22
CA ARG A 127 0.41 12.93 3.49
C ARG A 127 -0.88 13.74 3.58
N GLN A 128 -1.63 13.51 4.64
CA GLN A 128 -2.79 14.32 4.94
C GLN A 128 -2.37 15.74 5.38
N ALA A 129 -3.24 16.70 5.13
CA ALA A 129 -3.05 18.05 5.64
C ALA A 129 -2.87 18.04 7.17
N ASN A 130 -2.04 18.95 7.68
CA ASN A 130 -1.90 19.15 9.11
C ASN A 130 -3.14 19.84 9.69
N ALA A 131 -3.18 20.03 11.01
CA ALA A 131 -4.29 20.71 11.70
C ALA A 131 -4.61 22.13 11.19
N GLN A 132 -3.70 22.73 10.43
CA GLN A 132 -3.84 24.05 9.80
C GLN A 132 -4.25 23.96 8.31
N GLY A 133 -4.60 22.76 7.80
CA GLY A 133 -4.97 22.53 6.41
C GLY A 133 -3.81 22.63 5.41
N ARG A 134 -2.56 22.53 5.87
CA ARG A 134 -1.36 22.68 5.02
C ARG A 134 -0.56 21.39 4.92
N GLY A 135 0.18 21.28 3.81
CA GLY A 135 1.18 20.22 3.62
C GLY A 135 0.56 18.89 3.17
N GLU A 136 -0.64 18.89 2.63
CA GLU A 136 -1.20 17.73 1.94
C GLU A 136 -0.34 17.34 0.74
N VAL A 137 -0.17 16.03 0.54
CA VAL A 137 0.43 15.46 -0.67
C VAL A 137 -0.46 14.29 -1.09
N THR A 138 -1.12 14.45 -2.22
CA THR A 138 -2.08 13.49 -2.74
C THR A 138 -1.42 12.35 -3.51
N LEU A 139 -2.12 11.22 -3.70
CA LEU A 139 -1.66 10.13 -4.57
C LEU A 139 -1.38 10.62 -5.99
N SER A 140 -2.22 11.51 -6.52
CA SER A 140 -2.07 12.07 -7.87
C SER A 140 -0.77 12.88 -8.03
N GLU A 141 -0.36 13.63 -7.01
CA GLU A 141 0.91 14.35 -7.00
C GLU A 141 2.10 13.38 -6.93
N LEU A 142 1.98 12.32 -6.12
CA LEU A 142 3.01 11.29 -6.03
C LEU A 142 3.18 10.51 -7.33
N VAL A 143 2.09 10.21 -8.05
CA VAL A 143 2.16 9.60 -9.39
C VAL A 143 2.93 10.50 -10.36
N ARG A 144 2.65 11.81 -10.38
CA ARG A 144 3.39 12.77 -11.23
C ARG A 144 4.87 12.85 -10.84
N ALA A 145 5.19 12.77 -9.55
CA ALA A 145 6.57 12.74 -9.07
C ALA A 145 7.27 11.45 -9.47
N ALA A 146 6.61 10.31 -9.31
CA ALA A 146 7.14 8.99 -9.67
C ALA A 146 7.54 8.90 -11.14
N MET A 147 6.77 9.50 -12.05
CA MET A 147 7.09 9.53 -13.48
C MET A 147 8.45 10.20 -13.80
N ARG A 148 8.94 11.08 -12.93
CA ARG A 148 10.26 11.73 -13.05
C ARG A 148 11.38 10.94 -12.38
N MET A 149 11.06 9.87 -11.66
CA MET A 149 12.01 9.04 -10.93
C MET A 149 12.54 7.86 -11.75
N ARG A 150 12.26 7.82 -13.05
CA ARG A 150 12.64 6.75 -13.99
C ARG A 150 12.21 5.37 -13.51
N PRO A 151 10.90 5.15 -13.29
CA PRO A 151 10.38 3.85 -12.90
C PRO A 151 10.38 2.87 -14.06
N ASP A 152 10.68 1.60 -13.80
CA ASP A 152 10.33 0.50 -14.69
C ASP A 152 8.88 0.05 -14.46
N ARG A 153 8.38 0.22 -13.23
CA ARG A 153 6.99 -0.04 -12.85
C ARG A 153 6.52 0.95 -11.79
N ILE A 154 5.27 1.40 -11.92
CA ILE A 154 4.56 2.16 -10.91
C ILE A 154 3.48 1.26 -10.32
N VAL A 155 3.43 1.21 -9.01
CA VAL A 155 2.51 0.39 -8.23
C VAL A 155 1.65 1.31 -7.38
N LEU A 156 0.34 1.24 -7.56
CA LEU A 156 -0.62 1.95 -6.71
C LEU A 156 -1.21 0.97 -5.71
N GLY A 157 -1.06 1.24 -4.42
CA GLY A 157 -1.60 0.42 -3.34
C GLY A 157 -3.13 0.41 -3.33
N GLU A 158 -3.76 1.51 -3.76
CA GLU A 158 -5.20 1.63 -3.91
C GLU A 158 -5.56 2.68 -4.96
N CYS A 159 -6.70 2.50 -5.62
CA CYS A 159 -7.26 3.45 -6.57
C CYS A 159 -8.69 3.77 -6.15
N ARG A 160 -8.94 4.99 -5.72
CA ARG A 160 -10.28 5.46 -5.31
C ARG A 160 -10.90 6.44 -6.31
N GLY A 161 -10.11 7.01 -7.22
CA GLY A 161 -10.55 8.03 -8.17
C GLY A 161 -10.29 7.67 -9.63
N ILE A 162 -11.17 8.15 -10.51
CA ILE A 162 -11.05 7.98 -11.98
C ILE A 162 -9.78 8.66 -12.52
N GLU A 163 -9.33 9.75 -11.88
CA GLU A 163 -8.15 10.51 -12.30
C GLU A 163 -6.85 9.73 -12.16
N GLU A 164 -6.77 8.84 -11.17
CA GLU A 164 -5.62 7.96 -10.94
C GLU A 164 -5.53 6.87 -12.00
N ILE A 165 -6.69 6.38 -12.46
CA ILE A 165 -6.79 5.34 -13.49
C ILE A 165 -6.37 5.88 -14.85
N GLY A 166 -6.79 7.08 -15.22
CA GLY A 166 -6.54 7.65 -16.56
C GLY A 166 -5.11 8.09 -16.81
N ARG A 167 -4.41 8.61 -15.79
CA ARG A 167 -3.05 9.16 -15.93
C ARG A 167 -1.96 8.09 -15.89
N ALA A 168 -2.20 7.00 -15.20
CA ALA A 168 -1.28 5.88 -15.13
C ALA A 168 -1.30 5.01 -16.40
N SER A 169 -2.32 5.14 -17.26
CA SER A 169 -2.48 4.31 -18.48
C SER A 169 -1.68 4.81 -19.68
N CYS A 170 -1.15 6.05 -19.67
CA CYS A 170 -0.63 6.65 -20.90
C CYS A 170 0.80 6.26 -21.31
N ARG A 171 1.67 5.78 -20.45
CA ARG A 171 3.04 5.31 -20.84
C ARG A 171 3.75 4.37 -19.88
N GLU A 172 3.26 4.16 -18.67
CA GLU A 172 3.96 3.37 -17.66
C GLU A 172 3.03 2.35 -17.02
N ARG A 173 3.58 1.19 -16.73
CA ARG A 173 2.83 0.00 -16.36
C ARG A 173 2.50 0.04 -14.88
N VAL A 174 1.20 0.08 -14.60
CA VAL A 174 0.64 0.27 -13.26
C VAL A 174 0.14 -1.06 -12.75
N PHE A 175 0.65 -1.48 -11.60
CA PHE A 175 -0.01 -2.49 -10.79
C PHE A 175 -1.00 -1.79 -9.88
N ARG A 176 -2.24 -2.27 -9.87
CA ARG A 176 -3.31 -1.73 -9.03
C ARG A 176 -3.82 -2.82 -8.12
N ALA A 177 -3.96 -2.52 -6.86
CA ALA A 177 -4.67 -3.35 -5.90
C ALA A 177 -5.92 -2.63 -5.38
#